data_035ff41f9f5238da89df7d0b27a6ced8
#
_entry.id   035ff41f9f5238da89df7d0b27a6ced8
#
_cell.length_a   1.000
_cell.length_b   1.000
_cell.length_c   1.000
_cell.angle_alpha   90.00
_cell.angle_beta   90.00
_cell.angle_gamma   90.00
#
_symmetry.space_group_name_H-M   'P 1'
#
loop_
_entity.id
_entity.type
_entity.pdbx_description
1 polymer ?
#
loop_
_entity_poly.entity_id
_entity_poly.type
_entity_poly.pdbx_seq_one_letter_code
_entity_poly.pdbx_strand_id
1 'polypeptide(L)'
;MEKLIDLHIHTVCSDGVLTPKEVIDEALTNKVSTIAICDHDTIEAYNEELFEYAKEKNIKLILGVEISTKTKKCGIHVLGYNFDLNNKELREKLYNLRNARHIYLRNVAKKLEELGYKVAVDELDKIDAVTKAHIANDVIGNKENETKLKEVFGYVPQMGEFIETIMNEGCPAYVKKETITPKEAS
;
A
#
# COMPACT_ATOMS: atom_id res chain seq x y z
N MET A 1 14.22 -28.86 -11.53
CA MET A 1 13.29 -28.29 -10.54
C MET A 1 12.43 -27.26 -11.25
N GLU A 2 11.15 -27.26 -10.96
CA GLU A 2 10.21 -26.26 -11.47
C GLU A 2 10.59 -24.89 -10.90
N LYS A 3 10.67 -23.86 -11.77
CA LYS A 3 11.00 -22.50 -11.35
C LYS A 3 9.69 -21.79 -10.98
N LEU A 4 9.47 -21.55 -9.69
CA LEU A 4 8.33 -20.78 -9.22
C LEU A 4 8.54 -19.30 -9.52
N ILE A 5 7.43 -18.60 -9.77
CA ILE A 5 7.39 -17.19 -10.14
C ILE A 5 6.32 -16.50 -9.28
N ASP A 6 6.65 -15.34 -8.70
CA ASP A 6 5.70 -14.46 -8.02
C ASP A 6 5.88 -13.04 -8.54
N LEU A 7 4.87 -12.53 -9.22
CA LEU A 7 4.93 -11.22 -9.88
C LEU A 7 4.08 -10.14 -9.19
N HIS A 8 3.60 -10.37 -7.97
CA HIS A 8 2.81 -9.38 -7.26
C HIS A 8 3.10 -9.46 -5.75
N ILE A 9 4.14 -8.75 -5.33
CA ILE A 9 4.61 -8.73 -3.94
C ILE A 9 4.70 -7.28 -3.48
N HIS A 10 4.28 -7.02 -2.25
CA HIS A 10 4.39 -5.72 -1.59
C HIS A 10 5.50 -5.73 -0.54
N THR A 11 6.11 -4.55 -0.33
CA THR A 11 7.13 -4.34 0.68
C THR A 11 6.71 -3.23 1.67
N VAL A 12 7.57 -2.95 2.64
CA VAL A 12 7.38 -1.80 3.56
C VAL A 12 7.39 -0.44 2.86
N CYS A 13 7.73 -0.39 1.55
CA CYS A 13 7.59 0.84 0.76
C CYS A 13 6.11 1.18 0.48
N SER A 14 5.20 0.20 0.64
CA SER A 14 3.75 0.41 0.63
C SER A 14 3.10 -0.25 1.85
N ASP A 15 2.39 -1.33 1.70
CA ASP A 15 1.63 -2.00 2.76
C ASP A 15 2.04 -3.46 3.01
N GLY A 16 3.17 -3.87 2.48
CA GLY A 16 3.83 -5.10 2.88
C GLY A 16 4.54 -4.96 4.24
N VAL A 17 4.98 -6.09 4.78
CA VAL A 17 5.61 -6.15 6.12
C VAL A 17 7.12 -6.42 6.04
N LEU A 18 7.62 -6.85 4.89
CA LEU A 18 9.03 -7.16 4.66
C LEU A 18 9.72 -6.03 3.90
N THR A 19 10.99 -5.81 4.20
CA THR A 19 11.85 -4.94 3.39
C THR A 19 12.09 -5.58 2.02
N PRO A 20 12.48 -4.80 0.99
CA PRO A 20 12.79 -5.36 -0.33
C PRO A 20 13.84 -6.49 -0.32
N LYS A 21 14.84 -6.42 0.57
CA LYS A 21 15.85 -7.49 0.73
C LYS A 21 15.26 -8.74 1.39
N GLU A 22 14.45 -8.57 2.44
CA GLU A 22 13.78 -9.70 3.10
C GLU A 22 12.82 -10.41 2.15
N VAL A 23 12.16 -9.69 1.22
CA VAL A 23 11.34 -10.30 0.15
C VAL A 23 12.19 -11.21 -0.75
N ILE A 24 13.44 -10.81 -1.08
CA ILE A 24 14.36 -11.66 -1.85
C ILE A 24 14.76 -12.90 -1.05
N ASP A 25 15.04 -12.76 0.25
CA ASP A 25 15.40 -13.90 1.11
C ASP A 25 14.21 -14.86 1.30
N GLU A 26 13.01 -14.34 1.43
CA GLU A 26 11.78 -15.12 1.53
C GLU A 26 11.49 -15.86 0.20
N ALA A 27 11.70 -15.22 -0.95
CA ALA A 27 11.60 -15.85 -2.25
C ALA A 27 12.58 -17.02 -2.39
N LEU A 28 13.83 -16.85 -1.96
CA LEU A 28 14.84 -17.89 -1.96
C LEU A 28 14.43 -19.08 -1.08
N THR A 29 13.93 -18.82 0.12
CA THR A 29 13.45 -19.82 1.08
C THR A 29 12.31 -20.64 0.50
N ASN A 30 11.39 -20.00 -0.22
CA ASN A 30 10.24 -20.63 -0.87
C ASN A 30 10.53 -21.15 -2.28
N LYS A 31 11.79 -21.16 -2.72
CA LYS A 31 12.22 -21.65 -4.04
C LYS A 31 11.59 -20.88 -5.22
N VAL A 32 11.18 -19.64 -4.98
CA VAL A 32 10.75 -18.72 -6.02
C VAL A 32 11.99 -18.14 -6.69
N SER A 33 12.08 -18.25 -8.01
CA SER A 33 13.27 -17.85 -8.79
C SER A 33 13.11 -16.53 -9.54
N THR A 34 11.87 -16.06 -9.66
CA THR A 34 11.54 -14.79 -10.34
C THR A 34 10.47 -14.07 -9.55
N ILE A 35 10.72 -12.81 -9.21
CA ILE A 35 9.80 -11.97 -8.46
C ILE A 35 9.62 -10.61 -9.12
N ALA A 36 8.48 -9.96 -8.83
CA ALA A 36 8.29 -8.53 -9.05
C ALA A 36 7.72 -7.89 -7.78
N ILE A 37 8.34 -6.82 -7.33
CA ILE A 37 7.82 -5.97 -6.27
C ILE A 37 6.85 -4.98 -6.91
N CYS A 38 5.59 -4.98 -6.45
CA CYS A 38 4.52 -4.18 -7.00
C CYS A 38 3.92 -3.26 -5.92
N ASP A 39 4.75 -2.46 -5.29
CA ASP A 39 4.30 -1.53 -4.26
C ASP A 39 3.29 -0.51 -4.79
N HIS A 40 2.33 -0.14 -3.95
CA HIS A 40 1.28 0.79 -4.30
C HIS A 40 1.80 2.20 -4.60
N ASP A 41 1.65 2.66 -5.83
CA ASP A 41 1.96 4.01 -6.31
C ASP A 41 3.41 4.45 -6.04
N THR A 42 4.33 3.50 -5.81
CA THR A 42 5.74 3.77 -5.57
C THR A 42 6.66 2.75 -6.23
N ILE A 43 7.87 3.18 -6.55
CA ILE A 43 8.96 2.35 -7.10
C ILE A 43 10.24 2.51 -6.26
N GLU A 44 10.12 3.06 -5.06
CA GLU A 44 11.27 3.36 -4.18
C GLU A 44 11.95 2.10 -3.61
N ALA A 45 11.31 0.93 -3.72
CA ALA A 45 11.95 -0.36 -3.43
C ALA A 45 13.16 -0.63 -4.32
N TYR A 46 13.17 -0.09 -5.56
CA TYR A 46 14.18 -0.39 -6.57
C TYR A 46 15.37 0.56 -6.49
N ASN A 47 16.55 0.03 -6.23
CA ASN A 47 17.84 0.71 -6.25
C ASN A 47 18.94 -0.26 -6.68
N GLU A 48 20.15 0.25 -6.96
CA GLU A 48 21.28 -0.56 -7.40
C GLU A 48 21.62 -1.68 -6.41
N GLU A 49 21.60 -1.37 -5.11
CA GLU A 49 21.88 -2.33 -4.05
C GLU A 49 20.92 -3.53 -4.07
N LEU A 50 19.64 -3.29 -4.31
CA LEU A 50 18.64 -4.37 -4.40
C LEU A 50 18.88 -5.26 -5.63
N PHE A 51 19.22 -4.66 -6.77
CA PHE A 51 19.51 -5.44 -7.99
C PHE A 51 20.76 -6.30 -7.82
N GLU A 52 21.82 -5.77 -7.20
CA GLU A 52 23.01 -6.55 -6.90
C GLU A 52 22.70 -7.69 -5.92
N TYR A 53 21.93 -7.42 -4.88
CA TYR A 53 21.51 -8.42 -3.89
C TYR A 53 20.68 -9.54 -4.54
N ALA A 54 19.71 -9.20 -5.36
CA ALA A 54 18.91 -10.19 -6.11
C ALA A 54 19.78 -11.07 -7.01
N LYS A 55 20.77 -10.47 -7.69
CA LYS A 55 21.73 -11.17 -8.55
C LYS A 55 22.59 -12.14 -7.75
N GLU A 56 23.12 -11.73 -6.60
CA GLU A 56 23.90 -12.58 -5.69
C GLU A 56 23.11 -13.80 -5.23
N LYS A 57 21.82 -13.61 -4.96
CA LYS A 57 20.88 -14.68 -4.55
C LYS A 57 20.35 -15.52 -5.71
N ASN A 58 20.74 -15.25 -6.96
CA ASN A 58 20.20 -15.88 -8.18
C ASN A 58 18.66 -15.73 -8.31
N ILE A 59 18.09 -14.66 -7.81
CA ILE A 59 16.68 -14.28 -7.98
C ILE A 59 16.57 -13.31 -9.16
N LYS A 60 15.71 -13.62 -10.13
CA LYS A 60 15.38 -12.67 -11.20
C LYS A 60 14.39 -11.65 -10.67
N LEU A 61 14.84 -10.41 -10.50
CA LEU A 61 13.99 -9.29 -10.11
C LEU A 61 13.46 -8.56 -11.35
N ILE A 62 12.14 -8.53 -11.50
CA ILE A 62 11.44 -7.79 -12.56
C ILE A 62 10.90 -6.50 -11.94
N LEU A 63 11.02 -5.38 -12.67
CA LEU A 63 10.40 -4.12 -12.27
C LEU A 63 8.89 -4.28 -12.29
N GLY A 64 8.23 -3.97 -11.18
CA GLY A 64 6.79 -3.95 -11.01
C GLY A 64 6.32 -2.70 -10.28
N VAL A 65 5.09 -2.34 -10.45
CA VAL A 65 4.39 -1.30 -9.70
C VAL A 65 2.90 -1.58 -9.73
N GLU A 66 2.21 -1.32 -8.63
CA GLU A 66 0.75 -1.36 -8.58
C GLU A 66 0.17 0.05 -8.51
N ILE A 67 -0.46 0.48 -9.60
CA ILE A 67 -1.03 1.82 -9.73
C ILE A 67 -2.49 1.81 -9.28
N SER A 68 -2.79 2.64 -8.28
CA SER A 68 -4.17 2.83 -7.81
C SER A 68 -4.98 3.63 -8.82
N THR A 69 -6.05 3.01 -9.32
CA THR A 69 -6.96 3.65 -10.27
C THR A 69 -8.41 3.51 -9.81
N LYS A 70 -9.30 4.30 -10.40
CA LYS A 70 -10.75 4.21 -10.14
C LYS A 70 -11.56 4.33 -11.42
N THR A 71 -12.53 3.46 -11.58
CA THR A 71 -13.61 3.61 -12.55
C THR A 71 -14.81 4.32 -11.92
N LYS A 72 -15.88 4.53 -12.69
CA LYS A 72 -17.15 5.06 -12.14
C LYS A 72 -17.81 4.10 -11.13
N LYS A 73 -17.47 2.81 -11.17
CA LYS A 73 -18.13 1.77 -10.37
C LYS A 73 -17.30 1.31 -9.18
N CYS A 74 -15.97 1.18 -9.36
CA CYS A 74 -15.09 0.62 -8.31
C CYS A 74 -13.65 1.10 -8.48
N GLY A 75 -12.86 0.96 -7.42
CA GLY A 75 -11.40 1.02 -7.49
C GLY A 75 -10.86 -0.20 -8.24
N ILE A 76 -9.84 0.00 -9.05
CA ILE A 76 -9.12 -1.06 -9.76
C ILE A 76 -7.64 -0.75 -9.61
N HIS A 77 -6.82 -1.77 -9.34
CA HIS A 77 -5.39 -1.63 -9.36
C HIS A 77 -4.85 -2.15 -10.69
N VAL A 78 -3.90 -1.42 -11.27
CA VAL A 78 -3.26 -1.76 -12.54
C VAL A 78 -1.81 -2.10 -12.26
N LEU A 79 -1.40 -3.31 -12.60
CA LEU A 79 -0.01 -3.74 -12.49
C LEU A 79 0.77 -3.32 -13.73
N GLY A 80 1.84 -2.57 -13.53
CA GLY A 80 2.80 -2.20 -14.56
C GLY A 80 4.09 -2.98 -14.40
N TYR A 81 4.70 -3.43 -15.50
CA TYR A 81 5.94 -4.20 -15.48
C TYR A 81 6.96 -3.66 -16.47
N ASN A 82 8.24 -3.91 -16.17
CA ASN A 82 9.37 -3.69 -17.09
C ASN A 82 9.44 -2.25 -17.67
N PHE A 83 9.11 -1.27 -16.87
CA PHE A 83 9.19 0.16 -17.21
C PHE A 83 10.61 0.70 -17.01
N ASP A 84 10.89 1.89 -17.54
CA ASP A 84 12.12 2.62 -17.25
C ASP A 84 12.02 3.34 -15.91
N LEU A 85 12.89 2.99 -14.95
CA LEU A 85 12.98 3.65 -13.63
C LEU A 85 13.24 5.15 -13.71
N ASN A 86 13.84 5.63 -14.81
CA ASN A 86 14.14 7.04 -15.05
C ASN A 86 13.03 7.77 -15.81
N ASN A 87 11.94 7.10 -16.16
CA ASN A 87 10.81 7.72 -16.84
C ASN A 87 10.19 8.82 -15.96
N LYS A 88 10.38 10.07 -16.37
CA LYS A 88 9.93 11.26 -15.62
C LYS A 88 8.41 11.33 -15.48
N GLU A 89 7.68 10.96 -16.55
CA GLU A 89 6.21 10.98 -16.54
C GLU A 89 5.66 9.98 -15.54
N LEU A 90 6.21 8.75 -15.52
CA LEU A 90 5.84 7.73 -14.52
C LEU A 90 6.12 8.23 -13.09
N ARG A 91 7.33 8.75 -12.83
CA ARG A 91 7.70 9.28 -11.52
C ARG A 91 6.79 10.42 -11.06
N GLU A 92 6.44 11.34 -11.95
CA GLU A 92 5.52 12.44 -11.65
C GLU A 92 4.10 11.92 -11.34
N LYS A 93 3.60 10.97 -12.12
CA LYS A 93 2.30 10.34 -11.86
C LYS A 93 2.28 9.64 -10.48
N LEU A 94 3.31 8.85 -10.17
CA LEU A 94 3.42 8.17 -8.88
C LEU A 94 3.53 9.17 -7.72
N TYR A 95 4.31 10.23 -7.88
CA TYR A 95 4.41 11.30 -6.88
C TYR A 95 3.05 11.96 -6.60
N ASN A 96 2.28 12.28 -7.66
CA ASN A 96 0.95 12.87 -7.52
C ASN A 96 -0.04 11.91 -6.84
N LEU A 97 0.03 10.61 -7.12
CA LEU A 97 -0.78 9.59 -6.46
C LEU A 97 -0.42 9.46 -4.97
N ARG A 98 0.87 9.51 -4.61
CA ARG A 98 1.31 9.50 -3.20
C ARG A 98 0.85 10.76 -2.47
N ASN A 99 0.96 11.94 -3.07
CA ASN A 99 0.42 13.17 -2.49
C ASN A 99 -1.09 13.07 -2.23
N ALA A 100 -1.84 12.50 -3.15
CA ALA A 100 -3.28 12.26 -2.96
C ALA A 100 -3.56 11.30 -1.79
N ARG A 101 -2.66 10.34 -1.50
CA ARG A 101 -2.75 9.46 -0.32
C ARG A 101 -2.55 10.23 0.98
N HIS A 102 -1.58 11.15 1.04
CA HIS A 102 -1.34 11.99 2.21
C HIS A 102 -2.52 12.96 2.48
N ILE A 103 -3.09 13.55 1.43
CA ILE A 103 -4.30 14.37 1.55
C ILE A 103 -5.48 13.51 2.05
N TYR A 104 -5.63 12.30 1.51
CA TYR A 104 -6.64 11.34 1.96
C TYR A 104 -6.48 10.98 3.44
N LEU A 105 -5.25 10.66 3.88
CA LEU A 105 -4.93 10.37 5.29
C LEU A 105 -5.44 11.47 6.21
N ARG A 106 -5.07 12.74 5.95
CA ARG A 106 -5.47 13.88 6.79
C ARG A 106 -6.98 14.06 6.84
N ASN A 107 -7.66 13.87 5.70
CA ASN A 107 -9.11 14.03 5.63
C ASN A 107 -9.85 12.87 6.33
N VAL A 108 -9.36 11.65 6.23
CA VAL A 108 -9.92 10.49 6.94
C VAL A 108 -9.67 10.60 8.43
N ALA A 109 -8.44 10.97 8.84
CA ALA A 109 -8.09 11.14 10.24
C ALA A 109 -9.02 12.14 10.92
N LYS A 110 -9.27 13.28 10.29
CA LYS A 110 -10.24 14.27 10.81
C LYS A 110 -11.62 13.68 11.06
N LYS A 111 -12.14 12.88 10.12
CA LYS A 111 -13.43 12.21 10.29
C LYS A 111 -13.41 11.15 11.38
N LEU A 112 -12.32 10.38 11.48
CA LEU A 112 -12.14 9.39 12.53
C LEU A 112 -12.08 10.06 13.92
N GLU A 113 -11.40 11.21 14.03
CA GLU A 113 -11.37 12.01 15.25
C GLU A 113 -12.75 12.56 15.63
N GLU A 114 -13.53 13.04 14.66
CA GLU A 114 -14.93 13.47 14.86
C GLU A 114 -15.82 12.30 15.35
N LEU A 115 -15.49 11.06 15.00
CA LEU A 115 -16.15 9.84 15.49
C LEU A 115 -15.61 9.35 16.85
N GLY A 116 -14.58 10.01 17.38
CA GLY A 116 -13.98 9.71 18.69
C GLY A 116 -12.81 8.72 18.65
N TYR A 117 -12.25 8.43 17.47
CA TYR A 117 -11.02 7.63 17.34
C TYR A 117 -9.77 8.53 17.40
N LYS A 118 -8.67 8.00 17.91
CA LYS A 118 -7.34 8.60 17.85
C LYS A 118 -6.58 8.03 16.65
N VAL A 119 -5.89 8.91 15.91
CA VAL A 119 -5.09 8.56 14.73
C VAL A 119 -3.71 9.20 14.86
N ALA A 120 -2.66 8.44 14.71
CA ALA A 120 -1.28 8.93 14.76
C ALA A 120 -0.85 9.52 13.40
N VAL A 121 -1.48 10.62 13.00
CA VAL A 121 -1.29 11.23 11.66
C VAL A 121 0.18 11.51 11.35
N ASP A 122 0.94 12.07 12.32
CA ASP A 122 2.35 12.43 12.10
C ASP A 122 3.24 11.21 11.84
N GLU A 123 2.90 10.05 12.42
CA GLU A 123 3.63 8.79 12.16
C GLU A 123 3.22 8.18 10.81
N LEU A 124 1.94 8.18 10.51
CA LEU A 124 1.41 7.68 9.24
C LEU A 124 1.87 8.53 8.04
N ASP A 125 2.04 9.84 8.23
CA ASP A 125 2.48 10.77 7.18
C ASP A 125 3.95 10.56 6.78
N LYS A 126 4.74 9.81 7.57
CA LYS A 126 6.10 9.38 7.23
C LYS A 126 6.15 8.21 6.25
N ILE A 127 5.04 7.48 6.08
CA ILE A 127 4.94 6.35 5.14
C ILE A 127 4.74 6.90 3.74
N ASP A 128 5.66 6.64 2.82
CA ASP A 128 5.66 7.21 1.46
C ASP A 128 4.35 6.89 0.71
N ALA A 129 3.90 5.66 0.70
CA ALA A 129 2.65 5.24 0.06
C ALA A 129 1.61 4.77 1.09
N VAL A 130 1.19 5.68 2.00
CA VAL A 130 0.20 5.37 3.04
C VAL A 130 -1.12 4.83 2.45
N THR A 131 -1.64 3.75 3.05
CA THR A 131 -2.85 3.06 2.59
C THR A 131 -3.98 3.10 3.63
N LYS A 132 -5.19 2.67 3.24
CA LYS A 132 -6.29 2.45 4.20
C LYS A 132 -5.91 1.43 5.28
N ALA A 133 -5.12 0.42 4.92
CA ALA A 133 -4.67 -0.62 5.85
C ALA A 133 -3.81 -0.02 6.97
N HIS A 134 -2.89 0.90 6.65
CA HIS A 134 -2.08 1.60 7.65
C HIS A 134 -2.96 2.39 8.63
N ILE A 135 -3.92 3.17 8.12
CA ILE A 135 -4.83 3.97 8.96
C ILE A 135 -5.68 3.05 9.86
N ALA A 136 -6.25 1.98 9.30
CA ALA A 136 -7.07 1.05 10.07
C ALA A 136 -6.26 0.32 11.14
N ASN A 137 -5.05 -0.14 10.83
CA ASN A 137 -4.17 -0.80 11.78
C ASN A 137 -3.72 0.14 12.90
N ASP A 138 -3.44 1.41 12.59
CA ASP A 138 -3.12 2.43 13.61
C ASP A 138 -4.29 2.61 14.59
N VAL A 139 -5.51 2.78 14.06
CA VAL A 139 -6.71 2.94 14.90
C VAL A 139 -6.96 1.71 15.77
N ILE A 140 -6.87 0.51 15.20
CA ILE A 140 -7.13 -0.76 15.90
C ILE A 140 -6.05 -1.06 16.92
N GLY A 141 -4.79 -0.77 16.60
CA GLY A 141 -3.64 -1.01 17.49
C GLY A 141 -3.53 0.01 18.63
N ASN A 142 -4.18 1.14 18.53
CA ASN A 142 -4.13 2.18 19.57
C ASN A 142 -5.05 1.84 20.74
N LYS A 143 -4.45 1.59 21.92
CA LYS A 143 -5.18 1.25 23.15
C LYS A 143 -6.21 2.29 23.58
N GLU A 144 -6.01 3.56 23.25
CA GLU A 144 -6.98 4.62 23.56
C GLU A 144 -8.30 4.44 22.78
N ASN A 145 -8.28 3.73 21.66
CA ASN A 145 -9.46 3.44 20.86
C ASN A 145 -10.22 2.18 21.29
N GLU A 146 -9.66 1.36 22.19
CA GLU A 146 -10.21 0.04 22.51
C GLU A 146 -11.66 0.11 23.01
N THR A 147 -11.96 1.08 23.89
CA THR A 147 -13.32 1.28 24.40
C THR A 147 -14.28 1.63 23.27
N LYS A 148 -13.87 2.56 22.39
CA LYS A 148 -14.70 3.00 21.25
C LYS A 148 -14.92 1.89 20.23
N LEU A 149 -13.90 1.10 19.96
CA LEU A 149 -14.01 -0.08 19.08
C LEU A 149 -15.00 -1.10 19.64
N LYS A 150 -14.92 -1.40 20.95
CA LYS A 150 -15.86 -2.30 21.62
C LYS A 150 -17.30 -1.77 21.67
N GLU A 151 -17.49 -0.46 21.81
CA GLU A 151 -18.82 0.17 21.73
C GLU A 151 -19.46 -0.02 20.36
N VAL A 152 -18.69 0.11 19.27
CA VAL A 152 -19.20 0.05 17.90
C VAL A 152 -19.33 -1.39 17.40
N PHE A 153 -18.36 -2.25 17.67
CA PHE A 153 -18.27 -3.60 17.11
C PHE A 153 -18.60 -4.71 18.11
N GLY A 154 -18.63 -4.41 19.42
CA GLY A 154 -18.73 -5.41 20.49
C GLY A 154 -17.39 -6.06 20.87
N TYR A 155 -16.35 -5.88 20.07
CA TYR A 155 -14.99 -6.40 20.20
C TYR A 155 -14.01 -5.51 19.45
N VAL A 156 -12.71 -5.83 19.46
CA VAL A 156 -11.72 -5.17 18.61
C VAL A 156 -11.74 -5.83 17.22
N PRO A 157 -12.18 -5.12 16.16
CA PRO A 157 -12.38 -5.73 14.83
C PRO A 157 -11.05 -6.04 14.15
N GLN A 158 -11.12 -6.88 13.10
CA GLN A 158 -10.02 -7.02 12.14
C GLN A 158 -9.95 -5.81 11.22
N MET A 159 -8.77 -5.55 10.64
CA MET A 159 -8.51 -4.41 9.74
C MET A 159 -9.53 -4.31 8.59
N GLY A 160 -9.80 -5.42 7.91
CA GLY A 160 -10.76 -5.45 6.80
C GLY A 160 -12.17 -5.05 7.23
N GLU A 161 -12.65 -5.58 8.35
CA GLU A 161 -13.96 -5.27 8.91
C GLU A 161 -14.08 -3.78 9.31
N PHE A 162 -13.02 -3.22 9.92
CA PHE A 162 -13.00 -1.80 10.23
C PHE A 162 -13.09 -0.93 8.98
N ILE A 163 -12.35 -1.27 7.93
CA ILE A 163 -12.39 -0.56 6.64
C ILE A 163 -13.78 -0.62 6.03
N GLU A 164 -14.39 -1.81 6.00
CA GLU A 164 -15.72 -2.02 5.41
C GLU A 164 -16.82 -1.29 6.15
N THR A 165 -16.73 -1.21 7.48
CA THR A 165 -17.78 -0.63 8.32
C THR A 165 -17.62 0.87 8.51
N ILE A 166 -16.38 1.38 8.52
CA ILE A 166 -16.11 2.78 8.91
C ILE A 166 -15.60 3.64 7.75
N MET A 167 -14.80 3.09 6.82
CA MET A 167 -14.02 3.90 5.87
C MET A 167 -14.46 3.77 4.41
N ASN A 168 -15.27 2.79 4.06
CA ASN A 168 -15.72 2.58 2.67
C ASN A 168 -16.87 3.51 2.28
N GLU A 169 -17.21 3.53 0.99
CA GLU A 169 -18.28 4.38 0.45
C GLU A 169 -19.62 4.10 1.15
N GLY A 170 -20.27 5.15 1.62
CA GLY A 170 -21.48 5.06 2.43
C GLY A 170 -21.24 4.94 3.94
N CYS A 171 -20.00 4.80 4.40
CA CYS A 171 -19.65 4.67 5.82
C CYS A 171 -19.28 6.02 6.48
N PRO A 172 -19.30 6.10 7.83
CA PRO A 172 -19.18 7.37 8.56
C PRO A 172 -17.88 8.16 8.27
N ALA A 173 -16.73 7.48 8.14
CA ALA A 173 -15.45 8.13 7.84
C ALA A 173 -15.06 8.05 6.35
N TYR A 174 -16.03 7.81 5.47
CA TYR A 174 -15.74 7.82 4.04
C TYR A 174 -15.19 9.17 3.57
N VAL A 175 -14.07 9.11 2.85
CA VAL A 175 -13.49 10.21 2.11
C VAL A 175 -13.22 9.73 0.68
N LYS A 176 -13.59 10.55 -0.30
CA LYS A 176 -13.23 10.27 -1.68
C LYS A 176 -11.75 10.54 -1.88
N LYS A 177 -10.98 9.52 -2.26
CA LYS A 177 -9.57 9.69 -2.66
C LYS A 177 -9.51 10.12 -4.13
N GLU A 178 -8.72 11.15 -4.43
CA GLU A 178 -8.39 11.48 -5.81
C GLU A 178 -7.45 10.41 -6.36
N THR A 179 -7.74 9.98 -7.58
CA THR A 179 -6.99 8.94 -8.26
C THR A 179 -7.23 9.04 -9.77
N ILE A 180 -6.39 8.39 -10.56
CA ILE A 180 -6.48 8.36 -12.02
C ILE A 180 -7.38 7.23 -12.51
N THR A 181 -7.78 7.29 -13.77
CA THR A 181 -8.47 6.18 -14.45
C THR A 181 -7.49 5.10 -14.90
N PRO A 182 -7.94 3.84 -15.11
CA PRO A 182 -7.08 2.80 -15.69
C PRO A 182 -6.44 3.18 -17.02
N LYS A 183 -7.13 4.01 -17.83
CA LYS A 183 -6.58 4.51 -19.11
C LYS A 183 -5.44 5.49 -18.93
N GLU A 184 -5.43 6.27 -17.85
CA GLU A 184 -4.34 7.20 -17.54
C GLU A 184 -3.13 6.51 -16.90
N ALA A 185 -3.33 5.28 -16.40
CA ALA A 185 -2.28 4.45 -15.82
C ALA A 185 -1.51 3.62 -16.88
N SER A 186 -2.06 3.46 -18.09
CA SER A 186 -1.48 2.64 -19.18
C SER A 186 -0.55 3.41 -20.11
#